data_900893459d72203127860217bad8caf3
#
_entry.id   900893459d72203127860217bad8caf3
#
_cell.length_a   1.000
_cell.length_b   1.000
_cell.length_c   1.000
_cell.angle_alpha   90.00
_cell.angle_beta   90.00
_cell.angle_gamma   90.00
#
_symmetry.space_group_name_H-M   'P 1'
#
loop_
_entity.id
_entity.type
_entity.pdbx_description
1 polymer ?
#
loop_
_entity_poly.entity_id
_entity_poly.type
_entity_poly.pdbx_seq_one_letter_code
_entity_poly.pdbx_strand_id
1 'polypeptide(L)'
;LRKSILIFILVCIISSIIYIGWPYIHFLKPNFKATPIETIDVKYNSPTVISGIQTPTQTSRIRYVNSKGYINHWFVKNSAKVKKQTPLFEYYNPSIEHQITAKQKYLAHLKQIPPNKYTSLNLEIQRTQYEIETLQSQLRTTIYAPLDGIVTINQTNPSEKNELILQIYQPNAIIKTEVPETIVNSLELKDKLRIKIDPVHSFTGEIISIAPLPVAIDHSKQKSHYTMTITSKPEFHFGKHFQINIPSRTIEIPSTAIYDNQFVFLKRNKKFIKRVIKAQKMGNNKHVLILEGLRQGDKIAKDASTVLSKQ
;
A
#
# COMPACT_ATOMS: atom_id res chain seq x y z
N LEU A 1 88.24 -55.59 19.93
CA LEU A 1 88.34 -54.11 19.75
C LEU A 1 87.84 -53.62 18.42
N ARG A 2 88.19 -54.19 17.26
CA ARG A 2 87.75 -53.72 15.92
C ARG A 2 86.23 -53.76 15.67
N LYS A 3 85.49 -54.79 16.17
CA LYS A 3 84.00 -54.90 16.00
C LYS A 3 83.25 -53.89 16.84
N SER A 4 83.69 -53.53 18.03
CA SER A 4 83.06 -52.55 18.91
C SER A 4 83.20 -51.12 18.35
N ILE A 5 84.35 -50.83 17.72
CA ILE A 5 84.52 -49.51 17.08
C ILE A 5 83.63 -49.33 15.83
N LEU A 6 83.47 -50.39 15.05
CA LEU A 6 82.56 -50.37 13.88
C LEU A 6 81.10 -50.17 14.28
N ILE A 7 80.64 -50.80 15.38
CA ILE A 7 79.29 -50.64 15.90
C ILE A 7 79.08 -49.20 16.42
N PHE A 8 80.07 -48.62 17.10
CA PHE A 8 79.98 -47.25 17.59
C PHE A 8 79.92 -46.22 16.45
N ILE A 9 80.67 -46.40 15.39
CA ILE A 9 80.69 -45.56 14.20
C ILE A 9 79.33 -45.67 13.50
N LEU A 10 78.70 -46.85 13.39
CA LEU A 10 77.42 -47.08 12.79
C LEU A 10 76.29 -46.38 13.58
N VAL A 11 76.34 -46.46 14.92
CA VAL A 11 75.39 -45.79 15.81
C VAL A 11 75.50 -44.26 15.69
N CYS A 12 76.67 -43.71 15.60
CA CYS A 12 76.90 -42.28 15.40
C CYS A 12 76.40 -41.80 14.04
N ILE A 13 76.52 -42.58 12.98
CA ILE A 13 76.03 -42.26 11.65
C ILE A 13 74.47 -42.27 11.65
N ILE A 14 73.87 -43.28 12.26
CA ILE A 14 72.40 -43.39 12.36
C ILE A 14 71.84 -42.23 13.21
N SER A 15 72.48 -41.89 14.34
CA SER A 15 72.04 -40.76 15.17
C SER A 15 72.19 -39.42 14.45
N SER A 16 73.24 -39.25 13.64
CA SER A 16 73.46 -38.07 12.82
C SER A 16 72.38 -37.94 11.71
N ILE A 17 72.06 -39.05 11.07
CA ILE A 17 70.98 -39.08 10.05
C ILE A 17 69.60 -38.75 10.67
N ILE A 18 69.30 -39.26 11.85
CA ILE A 18 68.05 -38.93 12.59
C ILE A 18 68.07 -37.46 13.02
N TYR A 19 69.20 -36.96 13.53
CA TYR A 19 69.30 -35.59 14.00
C TYR A 19 69.18 -34.55 12.86
N ILE A 20 69.72 -34.82 11.70
CA ILE A 20 69.66 -33.97 10.53
C ILE A 20 68.28 -34.15 9.78
N GLY A 21 67.76 -35.37 9.75
CA GLY A 21 66.48 -35.67 9.07
C GLY A 21 65.25 -35.24 9.84
N TRP A 22 65.29 -35.17 11.19
CA TRP A 22 64.15 -34.82 12.03
C TRP A 22 63.57 -33.42 11.74
N PRO A 23 64.39 -32.35 11.63
CA PRO A 23 63.85 -31.04 11.27
C PRO A 23 63.34 -30.99 9.84
N TYR A 24 63.85 -31.75 8.89
CA TYR A 24 63.36 -31.81 7.51
C TYR A 24 61.99 -32.46 7.40
N ILE A 25 61.74 -33.51 8.20
CA ILE A 25 60.41 -34.18 8.25
C ILE A 25 59.38 -33.27 8.90
N HIS A 26 59.76 -32.43 9.86
CA HIS A 26 58.84 -31.44 10.45
C HIS A 26 58.55 -30.22 9.53
N PHE A 27 59.54 -29.89 8.67
CA PHE A 27 59.41 -28.80 7.71
C PHE A 27 58.49 -29.19 6.51
N LEU A 28 58.39 -30.48 6.22
CA LEU A 28 57.58 -31.05 5.12
C LEU A 28 56.16 -31.38 5.52
N LYS A 29 55.70 -31.07 6.75
CA LYS A 29 54.28 -31.07 7.04
C LYS A 29 53.65 -29.83 6.41
N PRO A 30 52.92 -29.95 5.28
CA PRO A 30 52.25 -28.80 4.76
C PRO A 30 51.26 -28.33 5.82
N ASN A 31 51.47 -27.13 6.36
CA ASN A 31 50.47 -26.43 7.17
C ASN A 31 49.32 -26.08 6.25
N PHE A 32 48.53 -27.08 5.86
CA PHE A 32 47.19 -26.85 5.29
C PHE A 32 46.35 -26.23 6.42
N LYS A 33 46.50 -24.92 6.66
CA LYS A 33 45.49 -24.15 7.31
C LYS A 33 44.27 -24.26 6.38
N ALA A 34 43.40 -25.20 6.68
CA ALA A 34 42.13 -25.34 5.96
C ALA A 34 41.46 -23.99 6.01
N THR A 35 41.48 -23.25 4.90
CA THR A 35 40.77 -21.97 4.80
C THR A 35 39.34 -22.18 5.28
N PRO A 36 38.89 -21.42 6.26
CA PRO A 36 37.52 -21.60 6.80
C PRO A 36 36.51 -21.42 5.67
N ILE A 37 35.54 -22.33 5.59
CA ILE A 37 34.45 -22.20 4.62
C ILE A 37 33.66 -20.94 4.96
N GLU A 38 33.60 -20.00 4.03
CA GLU A 38 32.87 -18.76 4.18
C GLU A 38 31.40 -19.06 4.29
N THR A 39 30.72 -18.44 5.26
CA THR A 39 29.27 -18.62 5.49
C THR A 39 28.53 -17.30 5.39
N ILE A 40 27.29 -17.35 4.93
CA ILE A 40 26.37 -16.22 4.92
C ILE A 40 25.20 -16.50 5.85
N ASP A 41 24.75 -15.45 6.54
CA ASP A 41 23.53 -15.50 7.34
C ASP A 41 22.32 -15.27 6.41
N VAL A 42 21.37 -16.19 6.46
CA VAL A 42 20.11 -16.07 5.71
C VAL A 42 19.26 -15.00 6.36
N LYS A 43 18.89 -13.99 5.58
CA LYS A 43 18.04 -12.87 6.01
C LYS A 43 16.91 -12.68 5.01
N TYR A 44 15.80 -12.15 5.50
CA TYR A 44 14.78 -11.63 4.58
C TYR A 44 15.31 -10.42 3.82
N ASN A 45 14.82 -10.23 2.62
CA ASN A 45 15.11 -9.05 1.81
C ASN A 45 14.75 -7.77 2.56
N SER A 46 15.35 -6.67 2.16
CA SER A 46 15.01 -5.36 2.70
C SER A 46 13.52 -5.07 2.54
N PRO A 47 12.87 -4.43 3.52
CA PRO A 47 11.48 -4.05 3.41
C PRO A 47 11.27 -3.10 2.23
N THR A 48 10.15 -3.27 1.54
CA THR A 48 9.73 -2.33 0.51
C THR A 48 9.12 -1.10 1.18
N VAL A 49 9.57 0.08 0.74
CA VAL A 49 9.04 1.35 1.24
C VAL A 49 8.09 1.94 0.21
N ILE A 50 6.85 2.19 0.63
CA ILE A 50 5.83 2.86 -0.19
C ILE A 50 5.35 4.13 0.49
N SER A 51 4.78 5.06 -0.29
CA SER A 51 4.19 6.29 0.24
C SER A 51 2.70 6.10 0.50
N GLY A 52 2.21 6.68 1.60
CA GLY A 52 0.78 6.76 1.90
C GLY A 52 0.40 8.17 2.33
N ILE A 53 -0.89 8.51 2.20
CA ILE A 53 -1.43 9.82 2.52
C ILE A 53 -2.53 9.67 3.56
N GLN A 54 -2.50 10.51 4.60
CA GLN A 54 -3.58 10.59 5.57
C GLN A 54 -4.82 11.21 4.94
N THR A 55 -5.93 10.51 5.03
CA THR A 55 -7.23 10.94 4.50
C THR A 55 -8.33 10.70 5.53
N PRO A 56 -9.45 11.42 5.45
CA PRO A 56 -10.66 11.04 6.16
C PRO A 56 -11.15 9.66 5.72
N THR A 57 -11.85 8.96 6.61
CA THR A 57 -12.49 7.67 6.26
C THR A 57 -13.49 7.82 5.13
N GLN A 58 -14.28 8.88 5.17
CA GLN A 58 -15.24 9.23 4.13
C GLN A 58 -15.23 10.74 3.86
N THR A 59 -15.40 11.09 2.58
CA THR A 59 -15.56 12.49 2.14
C THR A 59 -16.63 12.54 1.08
N SER A 60 -17.56 13.49 1.19
CA SER A 60 -18.51 13.85 0.16
C SER A 60 -18.22 15.24 -0.35
N ARG A 61 -18.23 15.41 -1.67
CA ARG A 61 -18.01 16.69 -2.35
C ARG A 61 -19.29 17.12 -3.04
N ILE A 62 -19.80 18.29 -2.67
CA ILE A 62 -21.02 18.87 -3.27
C ILE A 62 -20.57 19.96 -4.24
N ARG A 63 -21.01 19.81 -5.48
CA ARG A 63 -20.65 20.69 -6.58
C ARG A 63 -21.87 21.50 -7.04
N TYR A 64 -21.59 22.67 -7.59
CA TYR A 64 -22.61 23.59 -8.11
C TYR A 64 -23.35 23.02 -9.30
N VAL A 65 -24.69 23.15 -9.25
CA VAL A 65 -25.63 22.76 -10.31
C VAL A 65 -26.35 23.99 -10.78
N ASN A 66 -25.86 24.64 -11.81
CA ASN A 66 -26.38 25.91 -12.33
C ASN A 66 -27.83 25.84 -12.79
N SER A 67 -28.33 24.69 -13.24
CA SER A 67 -29.76 24.52 -13.61
C SER A 67 -30.75 24.67 -12.42
N LYS A 68 -30.23 24.61 -11.19
CA LYS A 68 -31.03 24.86 -9.96
C LYS A 68 -31.10 26.33 -9.56
N GLY A 69 -30.43 27.22 -10.28
CA GLY A 69 -30.31 28.63 -9.94
C GLY A 69 -29.11 28.95 -9.08
N TYR A 70 -29.19 29.95 -8.22
CA TYR A 70 -28.11 30.38 -7.32
C TYR A 70 -28.37 29.96 -5.87
N ILE A 71 -27.32 29.96 -5.04
CA ILE A 71 -27.46 29.67 -3.60
C ILE A 71 -28.03 30.90 -2.92
N ASN A 72 -29.25 30.79 -2.41
CA ASN A 72 -29.99 31.86 -1.76
C ASN A 72 -29.79 31.91 -0.25
N HIS A 73 -29.64 30.73 0.39
CA HIS A 73 -29.51 30.64 1.83
C HIS A 73 -28.58 29.51 2.26
N TRP A 74 -27.73 29.80 3.26
CA TRP A 74 -26.88 28.84 3.91
C TRP A 74 -27.40 28.49 5.30
N PHE A 75 -27.63 27.19 5.57
CA PHE A 75 -28.07 26.70 6.89
C PHE A 75 -26.92 26.33 7.79
N VAL A 76 -25.71 26.17 7.25
CA VAL A 76 -24.50 25.74 7.98
C VAL A 76 -23.38 26.75 7.80
N LYS A 77 -22.48 26.80 8.80
CA LYS A 77 -21.23 27.58 8.76
C LYS A 77 -20.06 26.66 8.45
N ASN A 78 -18.94 27.26 8.04
CA ASN A 78 -17.69 26.51 7.87
C ASN A 78 -17.29 25.84 9.20
N SER A 79 -16.73 24.63 9.14
CA SER A 79 -16.37 23.79 10.28
C SER A 79 -17.54 23.31 11.16
N ALA A 80 -18.79 23.50 10.74
CA ALA A 80 -19.93 22.96 11.47
C ALA A 80 -19.95 21.42 11.43
N LYS A 81 -20.32 20.81 12.56
CA LYS A 81 -20.62 19.37 12.62
C LYS A 81 -22.05 19.14 12.18
N VAL A 82 -22.25 18.25 11.21
CA VAL A 82 -23.56 17.91 10.67
C VAL A 82 -23.81 16.41 10.74
N LYS A 83 -25.08 16.05 10.84
CA LYS A 83 -25.57 14.68 10.67
C LYS A 83 -26.09 14.49 9.26
N LYS A 84 -26.15 13.26 8.80
CA LYS A 84 -26.85 12.91 7.56
C LYS A 84 -28.26 13.52 7.56
N GLN A 85 -28.70 14.04 6.42
CA GLN A 85 -29.99 14.75 6.24
C GLN A 85 -30.08 16.12 6.92
N THR A 86 -29.00 16.68 7.49
CA THR A 86 -28.98 18.09 7.91
C THR A 86 -29.04 18.99 6.68
N PRO A 87 -29.93 20.02 6.63
CA PRO A 87 -29.95 20.97 5.53
C PRO A 87 -28.67 21.80 5.50
N LEU A 88 -28.07 21.95 4.32
CA LEU A 88 -26.81 22.65 4.12
C LEU A 88 -26.98 24.03 3.52
N PHE A 89 -27.67 24.09 2.42
CA PHE A 89 -28.01 25.34 1.73
C PHE A 89 -29.21 25.14 0.81
N GLU A 90 -29.81 26.25 0.37
CA GLU A 90 -30.99 26.28 -0.51
C GLU A 90 -30.63 26.98 -1.83
N TYR A 91 -30.99 26.34 -2.94
CA TYR A 91 -31.04 26.98 -4.25
C TYR A 91 -32.34 27.74 -4.45
N TYR A 92 -32.26 28.84 -5.16
CA TYR A 92 -33.40 29.56 -5.70
C TYR A 92 -33.24 29.76 -7.20
N ASN A 93 -34.29 29.46 -7.96
CA ASN A 93 -34.27 29.51 -9.42
C ASN A 93 -35.16 30.60 -9.99
N PRO A 94 -34.62 31.81 -10.35
CA PRO A 94 -35.45 32.90 -10.90
C PRO A 94 -36.17 32.56 -12.21
N SER A 95 -35.55 31.65 -13.03
CA SER A 95 -36.21 31.22 -14.29
C SER A 95 -37.53 30.48 -14.02
N ILE A 96 -37.55 29.66 -12.97
CA ILE A 96 -38.75 28.95 -12.52
C ILE A 96 -39.80 29.97 -11.99
N GLU A 97 -39.35 30.99 -11.25
CA GLU A 97 -40.23 32.04 -10.76
C GLU A 97 -40.97 32.78 -11.93
N HIS A 98 -40.21 33.15 -12.97
CA HIS A 98 -40.80 33.74 -14.18
C HIS A 98 -41.82 32.82 -14.85
N GLN A 99 -41.56 31.52 -14.92
CA GLN A 99 -42.49 30.54 -15.47
C GLN A 99 -43.76 30.42 -14.63
N ILE A 100 -43.63 30.39 -13.30
CA ILE A 100 -44.77 30.38 -12.37
C ILE A 100 -45.66 31.61 -12.61
N THR A 101 -45.03 32.81 -12.66
CA THR A 101 -45.74 34.07 -12.88
C THR A 101 -46.49 34.06 -14.22
N ALA A 102 -45.85 33.59 -15.29
CA ALA A 102 -46.52 33.48 -16.60
C ALA A 102 -47.69 32.49 -16.58
N LYS A 103 -47.54 31.34 -15.94
CA LYS A 103 -48.59 30.33 -15.79
C LYS A 103 -49.74 30.81 -14.91
N GLN A 104 -49.43 31.56 -13.85
CA GLN A 104 -50.47 32.19 -13.01
C GLN A 104 -51.32 33.21 -13.77
N LYS A 105 -50.69 34.05 -14.61
CA LYS A 105 -51.39 34.97 -15.50
C LYS A 105 -52.28 34.22 -16.49
N TYR A 106 -51.78 33.15 -17.10
CA TYR A 106 -52.54 32.31 -18.00
C TYR A 106 -53.73 31.65 -17.30
N LEU A 107 -53.53 31.09 -16.11
CA LEU A 107 -54.61 30.52 -15.30
C LEU A 107 -55.69 31.53 -14.94
N ALA A 108 -55.27 32.77 -14.60
CA ALA A 108 -56.19 33.84 -14.33
C ALA A 108 -57.10 34.20 -15.57
N HIS A 109 -56.52 34.21 -16.76
CA HIS A 109 -57.22 34.40 -18.02
C HIS A 109 -58.21 33.26 -18.29
N LEU A 110 -57.76 31.98 -18.15
CA LEU A 110 -58.70 30.84 -18.32
C LEU A 110 -59.89 30.90 -17.40
N LYS A 111 -59.71 31.34 -16.14
CA LYS A 111 -60.79 31.48 -15.16
C LYS A 111 -61.80 32.63 -15.50
N GLN A 112 -61.45 33.59 -16.35
CA GLN A 112 -62.33 34.67 -16.82
C GLN A 112 -63.20 34.25 -18.00
N ILE A 113 -62.90 33.15 -18.69
CA ILE A 113 -63.69 32.62 -19.79
C ILE A 113 -65.04 32.10 -19.21
N PRO A 114 -66.21 32.56 -19.71
CA PRO A 114 -67.48 32.07 -19.21
C PRO A 114 -67.56 30.55 -19.29
N PRO A 115 -68.10 29.88 -18.27
CA PRO A 115 -68.18 28.42 -18.24
C PRO A 115 -69.21 27.96 -19.31
N ASN A 116 -68.67 27.83 -20.54
CA ASN A 116 -69.35 27.08 -21.56
C ASN A 116 -69.28 25.61 -21.23
N LYS A 117 -70.26 24.80 -21.65
CA LYS A 117 -70.37 23.34 -21.45
C LYS A 117 -69.14 22.49 -21.88
N TYR A 118 -67.96 23.09 -22.03
CA TYR A 118 -66.79 22.43 -22.53
C TYR A 118 -65.96 21.82 -21.39
N THR A 119 -66.00 20.51 -21.26
CA THR A 119 -65.16 19.69 -20.38
C THR A 119 -63.66 20.01 -20.57
N SER A 120 -63.26 20.45 -21.76
CA SER A 120 -61.86 20.81 -22.11
C SER A 120 -61.26 21.99 -21.33
N LEU A 121 -62.13 23.03 -21.02
CA LEU A 121 -61.66 24.19 -20.26
C LEU A 121 -61.32 23.84 -18.81
N ASN A 122 -62.13 23.02 -18.17
CA ASN A 122 -61.89 22.56 -16.80
C ASN A 122 -60.62 21.68 -16.72
N LEU A 123 -60.39 20.83 -17.72
CA LEU A 123 -59.19 20.05 -17.81
C LEU A 123 -57.92 20.92 -17.98
N GLU A 124 -57.99 21.98 -18.79
CA GLU A 124 -56.88 22.90 -18.99
C GLU A 124 -56.58 23.72 -17.73
N ILE A 125 -57.62 24.16 -16.99
CA ILE A 125 -57.44 24.80 -15.68
C ILE A 125 -56.74 23.87 -14.69
N GLN A 126 -57.20 22.62 -14.57
CA GLN A 126 -56.58 21.64 -13.67
C GLN A 126 -55.14 21.33 -14.06
N ARG A 127 -54.88 21.15 -15.34
CA ARG A 127 -53.51 20.93 -15.85
C ARG A 127 -52.58 22.09 -15.52
N THR A 128 -53.06 23.35 -15.78
CA THR A 128 -52.24 24.54 -15.49
C THR A 128 -51.99 24.70 -13.99
N GLN A 129 -52.94 24.37 -13.12
CA GLN A 129 -52.76 24.35 -11.68
C GLN A 129 -51.67 23.34 -11.26
N TYR A 130 -51.76 22.12 -11.77
CA TYR A 130 -50.74 21.08 -11.50
C TYR A 130 -49.34 21.47 -11.99
N GLU A 131 -49.24 22.12 -13.16
CA GLU A 131 -47.95 22.65 -13.68
C GLU A 131 -47.38 23.73 -12.76
N ILE A 132 -48.23 24.64 -12.22
CA ILE A 132 -47.78 25.65 -11.25
C ILE A 132 -47.27 24.99 -9.96
N GLU A 133 -48.01 24.03 -9.40
CA GLU A 133 -47.55 23.28 -8.20
C GLU A 133 -46.21 22.56 -8.42
N THR A 134 -46.06 21.95 -9.59
CA THR A 134 -44.81 21.30 -9.99
C THR A 134 -43.65 22.30 -10.05
N LEU A 135 -43.87 23.46 -10.69
CA LEU A 135 -42.88 24.53 -10.77
C LEU A 135 -42.53 25.10 -9.39
N GLN A 136 -43.55 25.29 -8.53
CA GLN A 136 -43.36 25.77 -7.16
C GLN A 136 -42.45 24.83 -6.34
N SER A 137 -42.59 23.51 -6.52
CA SER A 137 -41.73 22.53 -5.87
C SER A 137 -40.26 22.61 -6.34
N GLN A 138 -40.02 23.12 -7.55
CA GLN A 138 -38.70 23.29 -8.16
C GLN A 138 -38.05 24.66 -7.92
N LEU A 139 -38.88 25.66 -7.49
CA LEU A 139 -38.43 27.04 -7.28
C LEU A 139 -37.30 27.11 -6.22
N ARG A 140 -37.47 26.35 -5.15
CA ARG A 140 -36.49 26.24 -4.07
C ARG A 140 -36.08 24.79 -3.87
N THR A 141 -34.76 24.54 -3.89
CA THR A 141 -34.25 23.19 -3.70
C THR A 141 -33.24 23.18 -2.55
N THR A 142 -33.60 22.55 -1.45
CA THR A 142 -32.68 22.37 -0.32
C THR A 142 -31.74 21.18 -0.56
N ILE A 143 -30.49 21.39 -0.32
CA ILE A 143 -29.46 20.36 -0.39
C ILE A 143 -29.09 19.88 1.04
N TYR A 144 -29.10 18.58 1.23
CA TYR A 144 -28.92 17.94 2.52
C TYR A 144 -27.57 17.21 2.60
N ALA A 145 -27.04 17.07 3.82
CA ALA A 145 -25.83 16.32 4.09
C ALA A 145 -25.99 14.83 3.76
N PRO A 146 -25.16 14.24 2.89
CA PRO A 146 -25.27 12.83 2.54
C PRO A 146 -24.67 11.90 3.60
N LEU A 147 -23.82 12.42 4.51
CA LEU A 147 -23.17 11.68 5.59
C LEU A 147 -22.95 12.59 6.81
N ASP A 148 -22.66 11.95 7.95
CA ASP A 148 -22.22 12.62 9.17
C ASP A 148 -20.78 13.12 9.01
N GLY A 149 -20.51 14.35 9.45
CA GLY A 149 -19.14 14.86 9.35
C GLY A 149 -18.99 16.33 9.69
N ILE A 150 -17.85 16.88 9.26
CA ILE A 150 -17.50 18.29 9.41
C ILE A 150 -17.56 18.94 8.02
N VAL A 151 -18.20 20.09 7.95
CA VAL A 151 -18.36 20.86 6.72
C VAL A 151 -17.14 21.74 6.47
N THR A 152 -16.62 21.73 5.25
CA THR A 152 -15.68 22.73 4.74
C THR A 152 -16.32 23.43 3.55
N ILE A 153 -16.60 24.72 3.66
CA ILE A 153 -17.14 25.53 2.57
C ILE A 153 -15.96 26.05 1.73
N ASN A 154 -15.97 25.69 0.44
CA ASN A 154 -14.93 26.11 -0.50
C ASN A 154 -15.33 27.41 -1.22
N GLN A 155 -16.63 27.52 -1.61
CA GLN A 155 -17.14 28.66 -2.34
C GLN A 155 -18.57 28.97 -1.91
N THR A 156 -18.82 30.23 -1.52
CA THR A 156 -20.16 30.68 -1.08
C THR A 156 -21.05 31.11 -2.23
N ASN A 157 -20.48 31.70 -3.27
CA ASN A 157 -21.16 32.23 -4.45
C ASN A 157 -20.55 31.63 -5.72
N PRO A 158 -20.83 30.34 -6.02
CA PRO A 158 -20.30 29.68 -7.20
C PRO A 158 -20.92 30.28 -8.47
N SER A 159 -20.12 30.43 -9.52
CA SER A 159 -20.55 30.95 -10.83
C SER A 159 -20.39 29.91 -11.94
N GLU A 160 -19.45 28.99 -11.80
CA GLU A 160 -19.13 28.00 -12.83
C GLU A 160 -19.81 26.66 -12.59
N LYS A 161 -20.22 26.02 -13.67
CA LYS A 161 -20.78 24.66 -13.60
C LYS A 161 -19.77 23.68 -13.00
N ASN A 162 -20.22 22.83 -12.09
CA ASN A 162 -19.42 21.84 -11.38
C ASN A 162 -18.35 22.42 -10.43
N GLU A 163 -18.37 23.70 -10.14
CA GLU A 163 -17.53 24.30 -9.11
C GLU A 163 -17.76 23.64 -7.74
N LEU A 164 -16.68 23.41 -6.98
CA LEU A 164 -16.77 22.76 -5.67
C LEU A 164 -17.31 23.76 -4.64
N ILE A 165 -18.55 23.54 -4.16
CA ILE A 165 -19.20 24.39 -3.17
C ILE A 165 -18.69 24.05 -1.77
N LEU A 166 -18.83 22.80 -1.36
CA LEU A 166 -18.44 22.35 -0.04
C LEU A 166 -18.04 20.87 -0.03
N GLN A 167 -17.33 20.50 1.00
CA GLN A 167 -16.99 19.13 1.32
C GLN A 167 -17.47 18.78 2.73
N ILE A 168 -17.94 17.56 2.92
CA ILE A 168 -18.22 16.99 4.23
C ILE A 168 -17.30 15.81 4.42
N TYR A 169 -16.54 15.78 5.51
CA TYR A 169 -15.63 14.71 5.81
C TYR A 169 -15.80 14.18 7.23
N GLN A 170 -15.59 12.90 7.41
CA GLN A 170 -15.53 12.28 8.73
C GLN A 170 -14.19 12.59 9.39
N PRO A 171 -14.16 12.93 10.69
CA PRO A 171 -12.91 13.29 11.39
C PRO A 171 -11.95 12.12 11.60
N ASN A 172 -12.43 10.87 11.45
CA ASN A 172 -11.60 9.69 11.63
C ASN A 172 -10.57 9.59 10.51
N ALA A 173 -9.32 9.45 10.90
CA ALA A 173 -8.18 9.43 9.99
C ALA A 173 -7.79 7.99 9.62
N ILE A 174 -7.48 7.80 8.36
CA ILE A 174 -6.87 6.60 7.81
C ILE A 174 -5.70 6.98 6.90
N ILE A 175 -4.79 6.05 6.67
CA ILE A 175 -3.76 6.20 5.63
C ILE A 175 -4.19 5.38 4.43
N LYS A 176 -4.26 6.02 3.27
CA LYS A 176 -4.44 5.35 1.97
C LYS A 176 -3.12 5.30 1.23
N THR A 177 -2.82 4.14 0.64
CA THR A 177 -1.63 3.91 -0.16
C THR A 177 -1.96 2.98 -1.32
N GLU A 178 -1.14 3.02 -2.36
CA GLU A 178 -1.23 2.11 -3.49
C GLU A 178 -0.12 1.07 -3.40
N VAL A 179 -0.48 -0.19 -3.48
CA VAL A 179 0.42 -1.33 -3.35
C VAL A 179 0.49 -2.08 -4.67
N PRO A 180 1.71 -2.38 -5.19
CA PRO A 180 1.87 -3.20 -6.39
C PRO A 180 1.36 -4.63 -6.18
N GLU A 181 0.86 -5.25 -7.24
CA GLU A 181 0.39 -6.64 -7.26
C GLU A 181 1.43 -7.64 -6.72
N THR A 182 2.70 -7.41 -6.98
CA THR A 182 3.79 -8.28 -6.52
C THR A 182 3.91 -8.36 -4.99
N ILE A 183 3.38 -7.38 -4.28
CA ILE A 183 3.45 -7.27 -2.82
C ILE A 183 2.10 -7.58 -2.18
N VAL A 184 0.99 -7.19 -2.82
CA VAL A 184 -0.36 -7.29 -2.24
C VAL A 184 -0.71 -8.71 -1.78
N ASN A 185 -0.29 -9.74 -2.54
CA ASN A 185 -0.54 -11.15 -2.23
C ASN A 185 0.20 -11.66 -0.96
N SER A 186 1.19 -10.90 -0.47
CA SER A 186 1.93 -11.23 0.76
C SER A 186 1.38 -10.53 2.01
N LEU A 187 0.33 -9.71 1.85
CA LEU A 187 -0.27 -8.91 2.91
C LEU A 187 -1.61 -9.49 3.33
N GLU A 188 -1.86 -9.47 4.62
CA GLU A 188 -3.12 -9.91 5.22
C GLU A 188 -3.78 -8.78 6.01
N LEU A 189 -5.11 -8.88 6.18
CA LEU A 189 -5.84 -7.94 7.04
C LEU A 189 -5.30 -8.06 8.48
N LYS A 190 -5.19 -6.93 9.18
CA LYS A 190 -4.62 -6.78 10.53
C LYS A 190 -3.09 -6.95 10.61
N ASP A 191 -2.39 -7.14 9.49
CA ASP A 191 -0.93 -7.07 9.49
C ASP A 191 -0.48 -5.70 10.03
N LYS A 192 0.54 -5.73 10.89
CA LYS A 192 1.12 -4.55 11.53
C LYS A 192 2.26 -4.02 10.69
N LEU A 193 2.13 -2.79 10.23
CA LEU A 193 3.13 -2.12 9.40
C LEU A 193 3.77 -0.96 10.17
N ARG A 194 5.08 -0.81 10.01
CA ARG A 194 5.81 0.33 10.56
C ARG A 194 5.67 1.53 9.64
N ILE A 195 5.10 2.60 10.17
CA ILE A 195 4.84 3.85 9.46
C ILE A 195 5.80 4.92 9.99
N LYS A 196 6.64 5.45 9.10
CA LYS A 196 7.58 6.52 9.43
C LYS A 196 6.94 7.88 9.13
N ILE A 197 7.04 8.78 10.10
CA ILE A 197 6.60 10.16 10.02
C ILE A 197 7.72 11.02 9.45
N ASP A 198 8.94 10.74 9.94
CA ASP A 198 10.21 11.33 9.59
C ASP A 198 11.34 10.29 9.86
N PRO A 199 12.63 10.62 9.66
CA PRO A 199 13.73 9.67 9.88
C PRO A 199 13.80 9.08 11.29
N VAL A 200 13.32 9.81 12.30
CA VAL A 200 13.44 9.45 13.72
C VAL A 200 12.14 8.84 14.26
N HIS A 201 10.99 9.43 13.92
CA HIS A 201 9.70 9.06 14.48
C HIS A 201 8.95 8.07 13.61
N SER A 202 8.38 7.07 14.25
CA SER A 202 7.52 6.07 13.60
C SER A 202 6.44 5.56 14.56
N PHE A 203 5.37 5.04 14.00
CA PHE A 203 4.34 4.32 14.73
C PHE A 203 3.93 3.05 13.97
N THR A 204 3.12 2.23 14.60
CA THR A 204 2.57 1.01 13.99
C THR A 204 1.13 1.26 13.59
N GLY A 205 0.81 0.96 12.32
CA GLY A 205 -0.56 0.93 11.81
C GLY A 205 -0.95 -0.48 11.40
N GLU A 206 -2.23 -0.77 11.41
CA GLU A 206 -2.80 -2.07 11.00
C GLU A 206 -3.54 -1.94 9.68
N ILE A 207 -3.43 -2.95 8.82
CA ILE A 207 -4.17 -3.01 7.55
C ILE A 207 -5.66 -3.20 7.84
N ILE A 208 -6.47 -2.22 7.44
CA ILE A 208 -7.94 -2.25 7.59
C ILE A 208 -8.58 -2.96 6.41
N SER A 209 -8.12 -2.63 5.21
CA SER A 209 -8.67 -3.18 3.96
C SER A 209 -7.67 -3.12 2.83
N ILE A 210 -7.83 -4.05 1.90
CA ILE A 210 -7.15 -4.05 0.59
C ILE A 210 -8.26 -4.12 -0.45
N ALA A 211 -8.26 -3.18 -1.40
CA ALA A 211 -9.28 -3.15 -2.45
C ALA A 211 -9.15 -4.39 -3.35
N PRO A 212 -10.25 -5.06 -3.70
CA PRO A 212 -10.22 -6.23 -4.59
C PRO A 212 -10.00 -5.84 -6.06
N LEU A 213 -10.28 -4.57 -6.41
CA LEU A 213 -10.10 -4.06 -7.77
C LEU A 213 -8.88 -3.11 -7.81
N PRO A 214 -8.08 -3.16 -8.87
CA PRO A 214 -6.96 -2.25 -9.04
C PRO A 214 -7.44 -0.82 -9.30
N VAL A 215 -6.69 0.15 -8.78
CA VAL A 215 -6.93 1.59 -9.02
C VAL A 215 -6.30 2.03 -10.33
N ALA A 216 -5.12 1.48 -10.62
CA ALA A 216 -4.37 1.75 -11.84
C ALA A 216 -3.81 0.46 -12.42
N ILE A 217 -3.88 0.34 -13.74
CA ILE A 217 -3.30 -0.76 -14.50
C ILE A 217 -2.27 -0.15 -15.44
N ASP A 218 -0.99 -0.45 -15.23
CA ASP A 218 0.08 -0.12 -16.17
C ASP A 218 0.17 -1.21 -17.22
N HIS A 219 -0.55 -1.04 -18.32
CA HIS A 219 -0.58 -2.00 -19.41
C HIS A 219 0.80 -2.22 -20.05
N SER A 220 1.68 -1.21 -20.03
CA SER A 220 3.02 -1.30 -20.62
C SER A 220 3.94 -2.22 -19.84
N LYS A 221 3.75 -2.29 -18.52
CA LYS A 221 4.55 -3.11 -17.59
C LYS A 221 3.80 -4.32 -17.04
N GLN A 222 2.53 -4.51 -17.45
CA GLN A 222 1.64 -5.56 -16.92
C GLN A 222 1.61 -5.56 -15.38
N LYS A 223 1.48 -4.37 -14.77
CA LYS A 223 1.46 -4.20 -13.33
C LYS A 223 0.19 -3.50 -12.88
N SER A 224 -0.46 -4.09 -11.89
CA SER A 224 -1.64 -3.52 -11.24
C SER A 224 -1.27 -2.94 -9.87
N HIS A 225 -1.96 -1.87 -9.48
CA HIS A 225 -1.83 -1.27 -8.15
C HIS A 225 -3.18 -1.32 -7.44
N TYR A 226 -3.17 -1.68 -6.17
CA TYR A 226 -4.36 -1.84 -5.34
C TYR A 226 -4.35 -0.84 -4.19
N THR A 227 -5.50 -0.24 -3.88
CA THR A 227 -5.61 0.62 -2.69
C THR A 227 -5.56 -0.23 -1.44
N MET A 228 -4.64 0.10 -0.54
CA MET A 228 -4.58 -0.41 0.81
C MET A 228 -4.89 0.71 1.81
N THR A 229 -5.71 0.39 2.80
CA THR A 229 -6.09 1.29 3.88
C THR A 229 -5.50 0.80 5.19
N ILE A 230 -4.88 1.72 5.92
CA ILE A 230 -4.18 1.43 7.18
C ILE A 230 -4.72 2.36 8.26
N THR A 231 -4.76 1.91 9.51
CA THR A 231 -5.09 2.76 10.66
C THR A 231 -4.11 3.93 10.77
N SER A 232 -4.61 5.10 11.12
CA SER A 232 -3.81 6.30 11.33
C SER A 232 -4.07 6.91 12.70
N LYS A 233 -3.28 7.92 13.05
CA LYS A 233 -3.45 8.71 14.26
C LYS A 233 -4.12 10.05 13.88
N PRO A 234 -5.13 10.51 14.66
CA PRO A 234 -5.88 11.73 14.36
C PRO A 234 -5.07 13.01 14.56
N GLU A 235 -3.93 12.96 15.25
CA GLU A 235 -3.06 14.11 15.55
C GLU A 235 -2.42 14.76 14.32
N PHE A 236 -2.43 14.07 13.16
CA PHE A 236 -1.86 14.60 11.93
C PHE A 236 -2.93 15.22 11.03
N HIS A 237 -2.53 16.25 10.28
CA HIS A 237 -3.41 16.85 9.28
C HIS A 237 -3.69 15.92 8.10
N PHE A 238 -4.89 15.99 7.55
CA PHE A 238 -5.20 15.34 6.29
C PHE A 238 -4.30 15.87 5.18
N GLY A 239 -3.86 14.98 4.29
CA GLY A 239 -2.87 15.28 3.26
C GLY A 239 -1.43 15.04 3.69
N LYS A 240 -1.15 14.71 4.96
CA LYS A 240 0.20 14.35 5.38
C LYS A 240 0.65 13.05 4.73
N HIS A 241 1.89 13.05 4.22
CA HIS A 241 2.54 11.88 3.64
C HIS A 241 3.33 11.10 4.70
N PHE A 242 3.31 9.77 4.56
CA PHE A 242 4.05 8.83 5.39
C PHE A 242 4.81 7.85 4.53
N GLN A 243 5.92 7.32 5.05
CA GLN A 243 6.61 6.17 4.48
C GLN A 243 6.18 4.90 5.22
N ILE A 244 5.66 3.93 4.48
CA ILE A 244 5.15 2.66 4.99
C ILE A 244 6.17 1.58 4.66
N ASN A 245 6.72 0.93 5.68
CA ASN A 245 7.65 -0.17 5.51
C ASN A 245 6.89 -1.48 5.49
N ILE A 246 6.86 -2.13 4.33
CA ILE A 246 6.28 -3.46 4.15
C ILE A 246 7.41 -4.48 4.32
N PRO A 247 7.37 -5.35 5.35
CA PRO A 247 8.39 -6.35 5.56
C PRO A 247 8.41 -7.35 4.40
N SER A 248 9.58 -7.63 3.85
CA SER A 248 9.74 -8.71 2.90
C SER A 248 9.80 -10.04 3.65
N ARG A 249 9.08 -11.04 3.15
CA ARG A 249 9.15 -12.44 3.62
C ARG A 249 9.96 -13.30 2.64
N THR A 250 10.59 -12.69 1.65
CA THR A 250 11.38 -13.39 0.65
C THR A 250 12.84 -13.49 1.09
N ILE A 251 13.48 -14.61 0.77
CA ILE A 251 14.90 -14.86 1.01
C ILE A 251 15.58 -14.97 -0.34
N GLU A 252 16.66 -14.20 -0.51
CA GLU A 252 17.53 -14.32 -1.67
C GLU A 252 18.93 -14.75 -1.22
N ILE A 253 19.52 -15.69 -1.95
CA ILE A 253 20.89 -16.16 -1.71
C ILE A 253 21.68 -16.12 -3.01
N PRO A 254 23.03 -16.03 -2.93
CA PRO A 254 23.87 -16.16 -4.12
C PRO A 254 23.68 -17.54 -4.79
N SER A 255 23.66 -17.55 -6.11
CA SER A 255 23.56 -18.80 -6.88
C SER A 255 24.68 -19.80 -6.60
N THR A 256 25.88 -19.32 -6.21
CA THR A 256 27.03 -20.15 -5.79
C THR A 256 26.76 -20.97 -4.53
N ALA A 257 25.84 -20.53 -3.67
CA ALA A 257 25.46 -21.25 -2.45
C ALA A 257 24.63 -22.51 -2.71
N ILE A 258 24.12 -22.67 -3.95
CA ILE A 258 23.25 -23.79 -4.32
C ILE A 258 24.07 -24.87 -5.03
N TYR A 259 23.86 -26.11 -4.61
CA TYR A 259 24.38 -27.32 -5.24
C TYR A 259 23.24 -28.08 -5.92
N ASP A 260 23.49 -28.50 -7.15
CA ASP A 260 22.56 -29.32 -7.96
C ASP A 260 21.14 -28.74 -8.07
N ASN A 261 21.02 -27.40 -8.12
CA ASN A 261 19.78 -26.61 -8.17
C ASN A 261 18.75 -26.90 -7.06
N GLN A 262 19.05 -27.78 -6.09
CA GLN A 262 18.10 -28.28 -5.10
C GLN A 262 18.61 -28.24 -3.67
N PHE A 263 19.92 -28.02 -3.44
CA PHE A 263 20.49 -28.17 -2.12
C PHE A 263 21.35 -26.98 -1.72
N VAL A 264 21.36 -26.70 -0.41
CA VAL A 264 22.33 -25.81 0.24
C VAL A 264 23.02 -26.54 1.38
N PHE A 265 24.19 -26.07 1.77
CA PHE A 265 24.92 -26.60 2.92
C PHE A 265 24.71 -25.72 4.13
N LEU A 266 23.87 -26.18 5.06
CA LEU A 266 23.53 -25.50 6.31
C LEU A 266 24.59 -25.78 7.37
N LYS A 267 25.13 -24.74 8.02
CA LYS A 267 26.10 -24.90 9.12
C LYS A 267 25.37 -25.17 10.44
N ARG A 268 25.62 -26.34 11.04
CA ARG A 268 25.12 -26.72 12.39
C ARG A 268 26.27 -27.32 13.19
N ASN A 269 26.51 -26.83 14.41
CA ASN A 269 27.53 -27.37 15.33
C ASN A 269 28.88 -27.62 14.66
N LYS A 270 29.41 -26.64 13.92
CA LYS A 270 30.68 -26.69 13.15
C LYS A 270 30.69 -27.66 11.93
N LYS A 271 29.59 -28.37 11.64
CA LYS A 271 29.43 -29.25 10.47
C LYS A 271 28.49 -28.63 9.45
N PHE A 272 28.66 -29.01 8.19
CA PHE A 272 27.74 -28.64 7.11
C PHE A 272 26.80 -29.82 6.82
N ILE A 273 25.50 -29.54 6.80
CA ILE A 273 24.43 -30.50 6.55
C ILE A 273 23.75 -30.11 5.24
N LYS A 274 23.63 -31.05 4.31
CA LYS A 274 22.90 -30.87 3.06
C LYS A 274 21.40 -30.70 3.36
N ARG A 275 20.79 -29.61 2.86
CA ARG A 275 19.36 -29.31 3.00
C ARG A 275 18.73 -29.08 1.66
N VAL A 276 17.58 -29.72 1.44
CA VAL A 276 16.75 -29.52 0.24
C VAL A 276 16.08 -28.16 0.31
N ILE A 277 16.06 -27.45 -0.82
CA ILE A 277 15.39 -26.17 -1.01
C ILE A 277 14.56 -26.22 -2.29
N LYS A 278 13.48 -25.40 -2.34
CA LYS A 278 12.84 -24.99 -3.58
C LYS A 278 13.27 -23.57 -3.91
N ALA A 279 13.78 -23.38 -5.11
CA ALA A 279 14.35 -22.11 -5.52
C ALA A 279 13.89 -21.74 -6.93
N GLN A 280 13.73 -20.42 -7.16
CA GLN A 280 13.40 -19.87 -8.47
C GLN A 280 14.53 -18.95 -8.94
N LYS A 281 15.02 -19.19 -10.17
CA LYS A 281 16.08 -18.37 -10.77
C LYS A 281 15.54 -16.95 -11.04
N MET A 282 16.37 -15.96 -10.73
CA MET A 282 16.11 -14.56 -11.06
C MET A 282 16.80 -14.20 -12.38
N GLY A 283 16.30 -13.22 -13.09
CA GLY A 283 16.78 -12.86 -14.43
C GLY A 283 18.26 -12.45 -14.51
N ASN A 284 18.92 -12.12 -13.39
CA ASN A 284 20.33 -11.74 -13.34
C ASN A 284 21.31 -12.90 -13.10
N ASN A 285 20.82 -14.13 -12.91
CA ASN A 285 21.59 -15.36 -12.61
C ASN A 285 22.58 -15.30 -11.42
N LYS A 286 22.72 -14.15 -10.74
CA LYS A 286 23.63 -13.98 -9.60
C LYS A 286 22.99 -14.38 -8.28
N HIS A 287 21.68 -14.18 -8.16
CA HIS A 287 20.88 -14.51 -6.97
C HIS A 287 19.72 -15.39 -7.34
N VAL A 288 19.26 -16.13 -6.35
CA VAL A 288 18.14 -17.07 -6.48
C VAL A 288 17.17 -16.81 -5.35
N LEU A 289 15.89 -16.73 -5.69
CA LEU A 289 14.79 -16.58 -4.73
C LEU A 289 14.48 -17.95 -4.11
N ILE A 290 14.47 -18.02 -2.79
CA ILE A 290 14.13 -19.23 -2.04
C ILE A 290 12.64 -19.23 -1.74
N LEU A 291 11.94 -20.25 -2.22
CA LEU A 291 10.52 -20.46 -1.98
C LEU A 291 10.29 -21.29 -0.70
N GLU A 292 11.11 -22.33 -0.50
CA GLU A 292 11.02 -23.23 0.67
C GLU A 292 12.39 -23.75 1.08
N GLY A 293 12.54 -24.16 2.34
CA GLY A 293 13.70 -24.90 2.84
C GLY A 293 14.67 -24.09 3.69
N LEU A 294 14.66 -22.75 3.66
CA LEU A 294 15.47 -21.88 4.52
C LEU A 294 14.62 -21.00 5.41
N ARG A 295 15.20 -20.59 6.54
CA ARG A 295 14.60 -19.66 7.50
C ARG A 295 15.57 -18.54 7.83
N GLN A 296 15.03 -17.40 8.23
CA GLN A 296 15.86 -16.31 8.74
C GLN A 296 16.71 -16.80 9.92
N GLY A 297 18.00 -16.44 9.91
CA GLY A 297 18.96 -16.85 10.93
C GLY A 297 19.69 -18.16 10.61
N ASP A 298 19.31 -18.90 9.57
CA ASP A 298 20.12 -20.03 9.11
C ASP A 298 21.47 -19.51 8.61
N LYS A 299 22.54 -20.30 8.85
CA LYS A 299 23.88 -20.04 8.30
C LYS A 299 24.19 -21.06 7.23
N ILE A 300 24.44 -20.63 6.01
CA ILE A 300 24.75 -21.48 4.88
C ILE A 300 26.14 -21.20 4.32
N ALA A 301 26.71 -22.16 3.66
CA ALA A 301 27.95 -21.93 2.90
C ALA A 301 27.71 -20.93 1.78
N LYS A 302 28.58 -19.94 1.62
CA LYS A 302 28.50 -18.94 0.54
C LYS A 302 28.70 -19.55 -0.83
N ASP A 303 29.53 -20.59 -0.89
CA ASP A 303 29.84 -21.38 -2.06
C ASP A 303 29.77 -22.88 -1.72
N ALA A 304 28.83 -23.57 -2.39
CA ALA A 304 28.60 -24.99 -2.18
C ALA A 304 29.79 -25.85 -2.59
N SER A 305 30.55 -25.44 -3.61
CA SER A 305 31.73 -26.16 -4.10
C SER A 305 32.85 -26.29 -3.04
N THR A 306 32.98 -25.27 -2.19
CA THR A 306 34.00 -25.27 -1.12
C THR A 306 33.70 -26.27 0.00
N VAL A 307 32.43 -26.66 0.17
CA VAL A 307 32.06 -27.71 1.13
C VAL A 307 32.37 -29.09 0.55
N LEU A 308 32.07 -29.30 -0.73
CA LEU A 308 32.29 -30.58 -1.42
C LEU A 308 33.77 -30.92 -1.56
N SER A 309 34.64 -29.93 -1.78
CA SER A 309 36.07 -30.11 -1.89
C SER A 309 36.76 -30.47 -0.56
N LYS A 310 36.06 -30.38 0.58
CA LYS A 310 36.58 -30.64 1.94
C LYS A 310 35.90 -31.81 2.65
N GLN A 311 34.93 -32.48 2.01
CA GLN A 311 34.36 -33.76 2.43
C GLN A 311 35.10 -34.90 1.76
#